data_b30846193a8ef95ca506c24aac728a3b
#
_entry.id   b30846193a8ef95ca506c24aac728a3b
#
_cell.length_a   1.000
_cell.length_b   1.000
_cell.length_c   1.000
_cell.angle_alpha   90.00
_cell.angle_beta   90.00
_cell.angle_gamma   90.00
#
_symmetry.space_group_name_H-M   'P 1'
#
loop_
_entity.id
_entity.type
_entity.pdbx_description
1 polymer ?
#
loop_
_entity_poly.entity_id
_entity_poly.type
_entity_poly.pdbx_seq_one_letter_code
_entity_poly.pdbx_strand_id
1 'polypeptide(L)'
;KKIYPDVPVILGGIEASLRRVTHYDYWQDCLRKSILIDSGADLLIYGMGEKPITELCKRMKESKDSQDGAHLPLQKDIPHDIPQTAYLIRKKGSVPSEHSVIECVNEKPDIILHSHEACLKDKKKQAENFRFIEEESNKYEASRILQDTGNETVVVNPPYPPMSQGELDHSFDLPYTRMPHPKYKG
;
A
#
# COMPACT_ATOMS: atom_id res chain seq x y z
N LYS A 1 -15.65 -1.11 6.90
CA LYS A 1 -16.33 -0.19 5.95
C LYS A 1 -17.86 -0.24 6.03
N LYS A 2 -18.51 -1.41 6.07
CA LYS A 2 -20.00 -1.49 6.08
C LYS A 2 -20.63 -0.76 7.27
N ILE A 3 -20.01 -0.83 8.44
CA ILE A 3 -20.53 -0.21 9.67
C ILE A 3 -20.02 1.23 9.81
N TYR A 4 -18.77 1.47 9.47
CA TYR A 4 -18.10 2.77 9.58
C TYR A 4 -17.50 3.15 8.22
N PRO A 5 -18.29 3.67 7.27
CA PRO A 5 -17.84 3.94 5.90
C PRO A 5 -16.74 5.00 5.84
N ASP A 6 -16.82 6.00 6.70
CA ASP A 6 -15.91 7.16 6.70
C ASP A 6 -14.60 6.93 7.49
N VAL A 7 -14.53 5.83 8.25
CA VAL A 7 -13.31 5.50 9.00
C VAL A 7 -12.26 4.90 8.07
N PRO A 8 -11.03 5.46 8.02
CA PRO A 8 -9.95 4.90 7.24
C PRO A 8 -9.61 3.46 7.67
N VAL A 9 -9.42 2.60 6.68
CA VAL A 9 -8.99 1.20 6.89
C VAL A 9 -7.63 1.03 6.25
N ILE A 10 -6.63 0.73 7.07
CA ILE A 10 -5.25 0.55 6.65
C ILE A 10 -4.86 -0.91 6.85
N LEU A 11 -4.38 -1.54 5.79
CA LEU A 11 -3.85 -2.90 5.83
C LEU A 11 -2.35 -2.88 6.07
N GLY A 12 -1.86 -3.91 6.74
CA GLY A 12 -0.44 -4.13 6.94
C GLY A 12 -0.11 -5.60 7.17
N GLY A 13 1.16 -5.89 7.38
CA GLY A 13 1.67 -7.23 7.64
C GLY A 13 2.07 -8.00 6.39
N ILE A 14 2.64 -9.18 6.58
CA ILE A 14 3.25 -10.00 5.52
C ILE A 14 2.23 -10.38 4.45
N GLU A 15 1.06 -10.84 4.84
CA GLU A 15 0.01 -11.27 3.92
C GLU A 15 -0.44 -10.13 3.00
N ALA A 16 -0.72 -8.95 3.58
CA ALA A 16 -1.11 -7.77 2.82
C ALA A 16 0.02 -7.32 1.87
N SER A 17 1.26 -7.35 2.32
CA SER A 17 2.44 -7.01 1.52
C SER A 17 2.57 -7.89 0.28
N LEU A 18 2.38 -9.20 0.41
CA LEU A 18 2.46 -10.16 -0.69
C LEU A 18 1.29 -10.04 -1.67
N ARG A 19 0.13 -9.58 -1.19
CA ARG A 19 -1.11 -9.46 -1.97
C ARG A 19 -1.42 -8.02 -2.44
N ARG A 20 -0.43 -7.12 -2.44
CA ARG A 20 -0.64 -5.70 -2.81
C ARG A 20 -0.97 -5.48 -4.29
N VAL A 21 -0.59 -6.41 -5.16
CA VAL A 21 -0.92 -6.45 -6.60
C VAL A 21 -1.59 -7.77 -6.95
N THR A 22 -1.82 -8.05 -8.24
CA THR A 22 -2.29 -9.39 -8.68
C THR A 22 -1.34 -10.47 -8.19
N HIS A 23 -1.88 -11.47 -7.53
CA HIS A 23 -1.14 -12.55 -6.90
C HIS A 23 -1.81 -13.90 -7.14
N TYR A 24 -1.02 -14.98 -7.00
CA TYR A 24 -1.52 -16.34 -7.04
C TYR A 24 -1.98 -16.78 -5.65
N ASP A 25 -3.25 -17.17 -5.56
CA ASP A 25 -3.82 -17.79 -4.36
C ASP A 25 -3.65 -19.30 -4.46
N TYR A 26 -2.73 -19.84 -3.68
CA TYR A 26 -2.43 -21.26 -3.65
C TYR A 26 -3.62 -22.13 -3.22
N TRP A 27 -4.41 -21.66 -2.27
CA TRP A 27 -5.53 -22.43 -1.75
C TRP A 27 -6.68 -22.58 -2.75
N GLN A 28 -6.89 -21.54 -3.56
CA GLN A 28 -7.96 -21.49 -4.56
C GLN A 28 -7.46 -21.83 -5.97
N ASP A 29 -6.16 -22.07 -6.14
CA ASP A 29 -5.51 -22.35 -7.44
C ASP A 29 -5.88 -21.31 -8.51
N CYS A 30 -5.86 -20.02 -8.17
CA CYS A 30 -6.24 -18.97 -9.09
C CYS A 30 -5.47 -17.67 -8.85
N LEU A 31 -5.46 -16.80 -9.87
CA LEU A 31 -5.00 -15.42 -9.71
C LEU A 31 -6.10 -14.58 -9.08
N ARG A 32 -5.73 -13.83 -8.03
CA ARG A 32 -6.58 -12.90 -7.31
C ARG A 32 -6.13 -11.46 -7.59
N LYS A 33 -7.06 -10.54 -7.48
CA LYS A 33 -6.80 -9.10 -7.54
C LYS A 33 -6.00 -8.64 -6.31
N SER A 34 -5.54 -7.39 -6.34
CA SER A 34 -4.98 -6.76 -5.15
C SER A 34 -5.94 -6.89 -3.96
N ILE A 35 -5.38 -7.15 -2.77
CA ILE A 35 -6.14 -7.22 -1.52
C ILE A 35 -6.83 -5.88 -1.19
N LEU A 36 -6.33 -4.76 -1.68
CA LEU A 36 -6.98 -3.45 -1.55
C LEU A 36 -8.37 -3.46 -2.21
N ILE A 37 -8.50 -4.09 -3.38
CA ILE A 37 -9.78 -4.21 -4.09
C ILE A 37 -10.71 -5.17 -3.35
N ASP A 38 -10.21 -6.35 -2.98
CA ASP A 38 -11.00 -7.39 -2.34
C ASP A 38 -11.50 -6.98 -0.94
N SER A 39 -10.69 -6.25 -0.18
CA SER A 39 -11.04 -5.80 1.18
C SER A 39 -11.79 -4.46 1.22
N GLY A 40 -11.64 -3.63 0.17
CA GLY A 40 -12.12 -2.25 0.16
C GLY A 40 -11.38 -1.35 1.16
N ALA A 41 -10.15 -1.70 1.52
CA ALA A 41 -9.29 -0.86 2.36
C ALA A 41 -8.81 0.38 1.57
N ASP A 42 -8.45 1.42 2.31
CA ASP A 42 -8.12 2.72 1.75
C ASP A 42 -6.61 2.85 1.44
N LEU A 43 -5.79 2.20 2.26
CA LEU A 43 -4.33 2.21 2.15
C LEU A 43 -3.77 0.87 2.60
N LEU A 44 -2.64 0.51 2.01
CA LEU A 44 -1.85 -0.64 2.44
C LEU A 44 -0.42 -0.18 2.74
N ILE A 45 0.12 -0.59 3.87
CA ILE A 45 1.53 -0.41 4.24
C ILE A 45 2.20 -1.76 4.09
N TYR A 46 3.26 -1.84 3.28
CA TYR A 46 3.97 -3.08 3.03
C TYR A 46 5.38 -3.08 3.65
N GLY A 47 5.95 -4.27 3.84
CA GLY A 47 7.27 -4.42 4.45
C GLY A 47 7.29 -4.03 5.93
N MET A 48 8.38 -3.40 6.38
CA MET A 48 8.54 -2.90 7.75
C MET A 48 7.78 -1.59 7.91
N GLY A 49 6.70 -1.61 8.69
CA GLY A 49 5.68 -0.57 8.74
C GLY A 49 5.99 0.64 9.63
N GLU A 50 7.11 0.66 10.36
CA GLU A 50 7.40 1.65 11.41
C GLU A 50 7.45 3.08 10.88
N LYS A 51 8.20 3.32 9.80
CA LYS A 51 8.29 4.65 9.18
C LYS A 51 6.97 5.09 8.55
N PRO A 52 6.36 4.33 7.65
CA PRO A 52 5.13 4.79 6.98
C PRO A 52 3.96 4.97 7.95
N ILE A 53 3.80 4.14 8.99
CA ILE A 53 2.72 4.33 9.96
C ILE A 53 2.93 5.59 10.80
N THR A 54 4.16 5.87 11.19
CA THR A 54 4.51 7.07 11.96
C THR A 54 4.25 8.33 11.14
N GLU A 55 4.69 8.35 9.88
CA GLU A 55 4.47 9.48 8.98
C GLU A 55 2.97 9.68 8.68
N LEU A 56 2.24 8.61 8.45
CA LEU A 56 0.80 8.64 8.25
C LEU A 56 0.08 9.27 9.45
N CYS A 57 0.37 8.79 10.66
CA CYS A 57 -0.23 9.30 11.89
C CYS A 57 0.09 10.79 12.11
N LYS A 58 1.33 11.19 11.82
CA LYS A 58 1.76 12.58 11.91
C LYS A 58 0.96 13.48 10.96
N ARG A 59 0.89 13.16 9.67
CA ARG A 59 0.15 13.94 8.67
C ARG A 59 -1.34 13.99 8.95
N MET A 60 -1.93 12.87 9.38
CA MET A 60 -3.33 12.82 9.76
C MET A 60 -3.63 13.68 11.00
N LYS A 61 -2.68 13.85 11.92
CA LYS A 61 -2.79 14.74 13.04
C LYS A 61 -2.68 16.22 12.62
N GLU A 62 -1.70 16.55 11.80
CA GLU A 62 -1.49 17.90 11.26
C GLU A 62 -2.72 18.40 10.47
N SER A 63 -3.35 17.52 9.70
CA SER A 63 -4.61 17.84 8.99
C SER A 63 -5.77 18.17 9.93
N LYS A 64 -5.80 17.58 11.13
CA LYS A 64 -6.80 17.87 12.16
C LYS A 64 -6.59 19.24 12.81
N ASP A 65 -5.35 19.56 13.17
CA ASP A 65 -5.00 20.80 13.86
C ASP A 65 -5.25 22.04 12.98
N SER A 66 -5.34 21.83 11.66
CA SER A 66 -5.65 22.88 10.66
C SER A 66 -7.16 23.10 10.46
N GLN A 67 -8.02 22.25 11.00
CA GLN A 67 -9.48 22.35 10.90
C GLN A 67 -10.07 22.47 12.32
N ASP A 68 -10.61 23.65 12.64
CA ASP A 68 -11.31 23.90 13.90
C ASP A 68 -12.43 22.88 14.15
N GLY A 69 -12.17 21.88 14.94
CA GLY A 69 -13.16 20.91 15.39
C GLY A 69 -12.67 19.47 15.46
N ALA A 70 -13.09 18.77 16.51
CA ALA A 70 -12.74 17.38 16.83
C ALA A 70 -13.36 16.36 15.83
N HIS A 71 -13.00 16.42 14.56
CA HIS A 71 -13.38 15.39 13.59
C HIS A 71 -12.34 14.27 13.53
N LEU A 72 -12.82 13.03 13.50
CA LEU A 72 -12.00 11.86 13.13
C LEU A 72 -11.46 12.07 11.71
N PRO A 73 -10.21 11.66 11.40
CA PRO A 73 -9.69 11.74 10.04
C PRO A 73 -10.62 10.98 9.11
N LEU A 74 -11.00 11.61 8.01
CA LEU A 74 -11.86 11.03 7.00
C LEU A 74 -11.02 10.28 5.97
N GLN A 75 -11.64 9.35 5.26
CA GLN A 75 -11.01 8.60 4.17
C GLN A 75 -10.34 9.52 3.12
N LYS A 76 -10.91 10.67 2.84
CA LYS A 76 -10.39 11.68 1.89
C LYS A 76 -9.08 12.34 2.32
N ASP A 77 -8.73 12.22 3.62
CA ASP A 77 -7.55 12.89 4.19
C ASP A 77 -6.32 11.97 4.24
N ILE A 78 -6.42 10.77 3.66
CA ILE A 78 -5.30 9.82 3.61
C ILE A 78 -4.30 10.29 2.57
N PRO A 79 -3.04 10.59 2.96
CA PRO A 79 -2.00 10.96 2.02
C PRO A 79 -1.58 9.74 1.17
N HIS A 80 -1.46 9.95 -0.14
CA HIS A 80 -1.08 8.90 -1.10
C HIS A 80 0.39 8.97 -1.54
N ASP A 81 1.13 9.95 -1.06
CA ASP A 81 2.53 10.21 -1.40
C ASP A 81 3.54 9.62 -0.39
N ILE A 82 3.06 8.90 0.63
CA ILE A 82 3.93 8.26 1.61
C ILE A 82 4.63 7.06 0.96
N PRO A 83 5.98 6.98 1.03
CA PRO A 83 6.71 5.81 0.57
C PRO A 83 6.26 4.53 1.30
N GLN A 84 6.48 3.37 0.66
CA GLN A 84 6.17 2.06 1.25
C GLN A 84 4.66 1.84 1.48
N THR A 85 3.82 2.52 0.71
CA THR A 85 2.36 2.36 0.73
C THR A 85 1.83 1.92 -0.63
N ALA A 86 0.62 1.37 -0.63
CA ALA A 86 -0.14 1.13 -1.85
C ALA A 86 -1.59 1.58 -1.67
N TYR A 87 -2.19 2.07 -2.75
CA TYR A 87 -3.55 2.61 -2.77
C TYR A 87 -4.22 2.43 -4.13
N LEU A 88 -5.51 2.74 -4.21
CA LEU A 88 -6.30 2.62 -5.42
C LEU A 88 -6.64 3.98 -6.01
N ILE A 89 -6.50 4.09 -7.33
CA ILE A 89 -7.05 5.17 -8.14
C ILE A 89 -8.23 4.62 -8.92
N ARG A 90 -9.41 5.24 -8.77
CA ARG A 90 -10.59 4.91 -9.57
C ARG A 90 -10.58 5.72 -10.85
N LYS A 91 -10.67 5.06 -11.99
CA LYS A 91 -10.82 5.70 -13.29
C LYS A 91 -12.23 6.31 -13.37
N LYS A 92 -12.34 7.63 -13.31
CA LYS A 92 -13.60 8.34 -13.61
C LYS A 92 -13.83 8.26 -15.11
N GLY A 93 -14.88 7.54 -15.57
CA GLY A 93 -15.44 7.54 -16.92
C GLY A 93 -14.45 7.74 -18.08
N SER A 94 -14.59 7.01 -19.14
CA SER A 94 -13.77 6.85 -20.34
C SER A 94 -13.25 8.13 -21.02
N VAL A 95 -12.48 8.95 -20.30
CA VAL A 95 -11.57 9.96 -20.86
C VAL A 95 -10.37 10.00 -19.92
N PRO A 96 -9.13 9.80 -20.38
CA PRO A 96 -7.96 10.16 -19.58
C PRO A 96 -7.96 11.68 -19.48
N SER A 97 -8.45 12.24 -18.39
CA SER A 97 -8.22 13.64 -18.10
C SER A 97 -6.75 13.78 -17.77
N GLU A 98 -6.01 14.53 -18.57
CA GLU A 98 -4.60 14.86 -18.44
C GLU A 98 -4.22 15.52 -17.09
N HIS A 99 -5.12 15.59 -16.13
CA HIS A 99 -4.96 16.29 -14.86
C HIS A 99 -5.08 15.42 -13.61
N SER A 100 -5.03 14.10 -13.72
CA SER A 100 -4.68 13.23 -12.61
C SER A 100 -3.23 12.71 -12.74
N VAL A 101 -2.35 13.57 -13.21
CA VAL A 101 -0.91 13.37 -13.04
C VAL A 101 -0.67 13.52 -11.55
N ILE A 102 -0.62 12.39 -10.86
CA ILE A 102 -0.03 12.34 -9.52
C ILE A 102 1.39 12.84 -9.74
N GLU A 103 1.69 14.05 -9.25
CA GLU A 103 3.03 14.59 -9.30
C GLU A 103 3.97 13.50 -8.81
N CYS A 104 4.88 13.11 -9.69
CA CYS A 104 5.85 12.07 -9.39
C CYS A 104 6.73 12.60 -8.27
N VAL A 105 6.58 12.06 -7.08
CA VAL A 105 7.50 12.32 -5.95
C VAL A 105 8.90 11.79 -6.27
N ASN A 106 9.00 10.94 -7.31
CA ASN A 106 10.26 10.37 -7.80
C ASN A 106 10.56 10.85 -9.22
N GLU A 107 11.79 11.26 -9.46
CA GLU A 107 12.32 11.59 -10.78
C GLU A 107 12.39 10.39 -11.76
N LYS A 108 12.04 9.19 -11.29
CA LYS A 108 12.09 7.93 -12.03
C LYS A 108 10.77 7.59 -12.72
N PRO A 109 10.81 6.99 -13.91
CA PRO A 109 9.60 6.56 -14.62
C PRO A 109 8.89 5.45 -13.85
N ASP A 110 7.56 5.45 -13.92
CA ASP A 110 6.73 4.40 -13.35
C ASP A 110 6.91 3.06 -14.08
N ILE A 111 6.86 1.96 -13.34
CA ILE A 111 6.80 0.61 -13.88
C ILE A 111 5.34 0.20 -14.04
N ILE A 112 4.91 0.04 -15.28
CA ILE A 112 3.55 -0.37 -15.59
C ILE A 112 3.52 -1.90 -15.78
N LEU A 113 2.87 -2.59 -14.87
CA LEU A 113 2.66 -4.03 -14.94
C LEU A 113 1.54 -4.38 -15.94
N HIS A 114 1.57 -5.60 -16.46
CA HIS A 114 0.43 -6.15 -17.16
C HIS A 114 -0.80 -6.15 -16.27
N SER A 115 -1.95 -5.80 -16.82
CA SER A 115 -3.20 -5.73 -16.07
C SER A 115 -3.60 -7.10 -15.50
N HIS A 116 -4.44 -7.09 -14.48
CA HIS A 116 -4.99 -8.33 -13.91
C HIS A 116 -5.64 -9.21 -14.99
N GLU A 117 -6.45 -8.61 -15.85
CA GLU A 117 -7.17 -9.30 -16.94
C GLU A 117 -6.20 -9.90 -17.98
N ALA A 118 -5.07 -9.22 -18.22
CA ALA A 118 -4.04 -9.74 -19.11
C ALA A 118 -3.32 -10.96 -18.50
N CYS A 119 -3.08 -10.92 -17.19
CA CYS A 119 -2.47 -12.04 -16.45
C CYS A 119 -3.41 -13.27 -16.36
N LEU A 120 -4.72 -13.05 -16.25
CA LEU A 120 -5.71 -14.15 -16.30
C LEU A 120 -5.71 -14.88 -17.65
N LYS A 121 -5.45 -14.16 -18.74
CA LYS A 121 -5.43 -14.73 -20.10
C LYS A 121 -4.10 -15.41 -20.45
N ASP A 122 -3.02 -14.92 -19.88
CA ASP A 122 -1.66 -15.38 -20.21
C ASP A 122 -0.77 -15.43 -18.96
N LYS A 123 -0.46 -16.65 -18.53
CA LYS A 123 0.41 -16.90 -17.36
C LYS A 123 1.84 -16.34 -17.52
N LYS A 124 2.32 -16.15 -18.76
CA LYS A 124 3.64 -15.54 -19.01
C LYS A 124 3.65 -14.07 -18.56
N LYS A 125 2.56 -13.34 -18.74
CA LYS A 125 2.43 -11.96 -18.28
C LYS A 125 2.48 -11.84 -16.76
N GLN A 126 1.91 -12.80 -16.05
CA GLN A 126 2.06 -12.87 -14.60
C GLN A 126 3.51 -13.14 -14.19
N ALA A 127 4.21 -14.02 -14.89
CA ALA A 127 5.62 -14.28 -14.62
C ALA A 127 6.50 -13.06 -14.91
N GLU A 128 6.21 -12.30 -15.97
CA GLU A 128 6.89 -11.05 -16.28
C GLU A 128 6.63 -10.00 -15.20
N ASN A 129 5.39 -9.83 -14.75
CA ASN A 129 5.06 -8.94 -13.63
C ASN A 129 5.85 -9.31 -12.37
N PHE A 130 5.92 -10.61 -12.04
CA PHE A 130 6.68 -11.09 -10.90
C PHE A 130 8.15 -10.70 -11.01
N ARG A 131 8.76 -10.89 -12.21
CA ARG A 131 10.14 -10.47 -12.46
C ARG A 131 10.34 -8.97 -12.22
N PHE A 132 9.46 -8.11 -12.75
CA PHE A 132 9.56 -6.67 -12.53
C PHE A 132 9.45 -6.29 -11.04
N ILE A 133 8.54 -6.93 -10.31
CA ILE A 133 8.38 -6.70 -8.87
C ILE A 133 9.66 -7.12 -8.11
N GLU A 134 10.25 -8.26 -8.45
CA GLU A 134 11.49 -8.73 -7.84
C GLU A 134 12.68 -7.82 -8.18
N GLU A 135 12.80 -7.40 -9.44
CA GLU A 135 13.84 -6.48 -9.86
C GLU A 135 13.75 -5.14 -9.08
N GLU A 136 12.53 -4.60 -8.91
CA GLU A 136 12.33 -3.37 -8.14
C GLU A 136 12.55 -3.56 -6.63
N SER A 137 12.16 -4.70 -6.08
CA SER A 137 12.34 -4.96 -4.64
C SER A 137 13.80 -5.07 -4.20
N ASN A 138 14.70 -5.33 -5.14
CA ASN A 138 16.14 -5.42 -4.90
C ASN A 138 16.90 -4.11 -5.14
N LYS A 139 16.22 -3.03 -5.52
CA LYS A 139 16.85 -1.71 -5.74
C LYS A 139 16.77 -0.86 -4.48
N TYR A 140 17.86 -0.14 -4.17
CA TYR A 140 17.86 0.90 -3.13
C TYR A 140 16.91 2.04 -3.47
N GLU A 141 16.81 2.37 -4.75
CA GLU A 141 15.95 3.41 -5.29
C GLU A 141 15.00 2.77 -6.30
N ALA A 142 13.94 2.17 -5.80
CA ALA A 142 12.92 1.55 -6.61
C ALA A 142 12.01 2.58 -7.29
N SER A 143 11.42 2.20 -8.41
CA SER A 143 10.37 2.96 -9.07
C SER A 143 9.00 2.68 -8.46
N ARG A 144 8.06 3.58 -8.69
CA ARG A 144 6.65 3.34 -8.40
C ARG A 144 6.09 2.31 -9.38
N ILE A 145 5.26 1.42 -8.87
CA ILE A 145 4.65 0.33 -9.65
C ILE A 145 3.15 0.59 -9.81
N LEU A 146 2.64 0.46 -11.04
CA LEU A 146 1.23 0.60 -11.36
C LEU A 146 0.68 -0.69 -11.96
N GLN A 147 -0.51 -1.10 -11.55
CA GLN A 147 -1.23 -2.24 -12.15
C GLN A 147 -2.71 -1.93 -12.32
N ASP A 148 -3.17 -2.02 -13.55
CA ASP A 148 -4.58 -1.88 -13.88
C ASP A 148 -5.40 -3.13 -13.52
N THR A 149 -6.61 -2.91 -13.00
CA THR A 149 -7.58 -3.95 -12.70
C THR A 149 -8.98 -3.39 -12.93
N GLY A 150 -9.59 -3.73 -14.06
CA GLY A 150 -10.90 -3.18 -14.45
C GLY A 150 -10.90 -1.65 -14.47
N ASN A 151 -11.72 -1.05 -13.62
CA ASN A 151 -11.86 0.41 -13.52
C ASN A 151 -10.94 1.04 -12.45
N GLU A 152 -10.02 0.29 -11.88
CA GLU A 152 -9.13 0.74 -10.82
C GLU A 152 -7.68 0.53 -11.22
N THR A 153 -6.80 1.39 -10.73
CA THR A 153 -5.36 1.22 -10.85
C THR A 153 -4.78 1.11 -9.44
N VAL A 154 -4.09 0.02 -9.19
CA VAL A 154 -3.28 -0.14 -7.98
C VAL A 154 -1.99 0.62 -8.18
N VAL A 155 -1.68 1.52 -7.26
CA VAL A 155 -0.41 2.24 -7.21
C VAL A 155 0.37 1.76 -6.01
N VAL A 156 1.62 1.36 -6.22
CA VAL A 156 2.56 0.96 -5.18
C VAL A 156 3.71 1.94 -5.16
N ASN A 157 3.79 2.74 -4.12
CA ASN A 157 4.89 3.68 -3.92
C ASN A 157 6.19 2.91 -3.63
N PRO A 158 7.36 3.47 -3.99
CA PRO A 158 8.64 2.85 -3.67
C PRO A 158 8.84 2.71 -2.16
N PRO A 159 9.70 1.77 -1.71
CA PRO A 159 9.99 1.62 -0.29
C PRO A 159 10.77 2.82 0.26
N TYR A 160 10.74 3.00 1.59
CA TYR A 160 11.72 3.84 2.27
C TYR A 160 13.14 3.28 2.10
N PRO A 161 14.15 4.12 2.14
CA PRO A 161 15.52 3.67 2.34
C PRO A 161 15.63 2.81 3.62
N PRO A 162 16.60 1.90 3.70
CA PRO A 162 16.83 1.11 4.91
C PRO A 162 16.87 1.98 6.17
N MET A 163 16.33 1.47 7.26
CA MET A 163 16.37 2.17 8.55
C MET A 163 17.81 2.26 9.06
N SER A 164 18.15 3.40 9.62
CA SER A 164 19.41 3.54 10.38
C SER A 164 19.35 2.72 11.67
N GLN A 165 20.52 2.44 12.24
CA GLN A 165 20.61 1.72 13.52
C GLN A 165 19.79 2.42 14.62
N GLY A 166 19.87 3.75 14.71
CA GLY A 166 19.12 4.51 15.72
C GLY A 166 17.61 4.45 15.54
N GLU A 167 17.10 4.46 14.32
CA GLU A 167 15.66 4.28 14.04
C GLU A 167 15.20 2.87 14.43
N LEU A 168 16.02 1.87 14.14
CA LEU A 168 15.73 0.48 14.50
C LEU A 168 15.73 0.30 16.02
N ASP A 169 16.75 0.79 16.70
CA ASP A 169 16.87 0.73 18.18
C ASP A 169 15.68 1.43 18.84
N HIS A 170 15.26 2.61 18.33
CA HIS A 170 14.08 3.29 18.83
C HIS A 170 12.82 2.43 18.76
N SER A 171 12.63 1.69 17.66
CA SER A 171 11.48 0.78 17.49
C SER A 171 11.52 -0.38 18.51
N PHE A 172 12.72 -0.90 18.80
CA PHE A 172 12.89 -1.95 19.80
C PHE A 172 12.76 -1.45 21.24
N ASP A 173 13.08 -0.19 21.50
CA ASP A 173 13.00 0.44 22.82
C ASP A 173 11.58 0.90 23.22
N LEU A 174 10.61 0.77 22.31
CA LEU A 174 9.21 1.04 22.65
C LEU A 174 8.77 0.19 23.84
N PRO A 175 7.84 0.71 24.68
CA PRO A 175 7.44 0.07 25.96
C PRO A 175 6.57 -1.18 25.76
N TYR A 176 7.08 -2.14 25.00
CA TYR A 176 6.45 -3.45 24.87
C TYR A 176 6.53 -4.23 26.18
N THR A 177 5.48 -4.94 26.51
CA THR A 177 5.47 -5.80 27.70
C THR A 177 6.48 -6.95 27.61
N ARG A 178 6.85 -7.37 26.39
CA ARG A 178 7.70 -8.54 26.12
C ARG A 178 7.26 -9.81 26.82
N MET A 179 5.99 -9.86 27.20
CA MET A 179 5.34 -11.01 27.85
C MET A 179 4.51 -11.78 26.82
N PRO A 180 4.33 -13.09 27.00
CA PRO A 180 3.40 -13.85 26.19
C PRO A 180 2.00 -13.23 26.23
N HIS A 181 1.27 -13.35 25.13
CA HIS A 181 -0.12 -12.89 25.09
C HIS A 181 -0.92 -13.51 26.26
N PRO A 182 -1.81 -12.74 26.93
CA PRO A 182 -2.57 -13.23 28.10
C PRO A 182 -3.29 -14.56 27.91
N LYS A 183 -3.68 -14.88 26.68
CA LYS A 183 -4.27 -16.18 26.30
C LYS A 183 -3.37 -17.39 26.64
N TYR A 184 -2.04 -17.20 26.70
CA TYR A 184 -1.04 -18.25 26.94
C TYR A 184 -0.46 -18.22 28.36
N LYS A 185 -1.03 -17.41 29.24
CA LYS A 185 -0.71 -17.50 30.66
C LYS A 185 -1.38 -18.75 31.21
N GLY A 186 -0.61 -19.81 31.39
CA GLY A 186 -0.98 -20.98 32.20
C GLY A 186 -1.02 -20.65 33.68
#